data_45a445b3ac5a021bda8d43c9bcbec5ff
#
_entry.id   45a445b3ac5a021bda8d43c9bcbec5ff
#
_cell.length_a   1.000
_cell.length_b   1.000
_cell.length_c   1.000
_cell.angle_alpha   90.00
_cell.angle_beta   90.00
_cell.angle_gamma   90.00
#
_symmetry.space_group_name_H-M   'P 1'
#
loop_
_entity.id
_entity.type
_entity.pdbx_description
1 polymer ?
#
loop_
_entity_poly.entity_id
_entity_poly.type
_entity_poly.pdbx_seq_one_letter_code
_entity_poly.pdbx_strand_id
1 'polypeptide(L)'
;MANKKISALPLRTTPLNLKDQLEICSFISAISKVSQRMTFDNVAKSVLAFNAVGSFSDSNTQTTTANTPTPMNFGNTYFSQDINLASATEIQVDNDGLYSIQFSAQVFRTAGSSNREIDIWFRVNGADVPDSNTRMTVKDNNLYHVASWNIFLNLVASDLVEIYWLVNDAHIELRAEAATASVPATPSIIATINRIQ
;
A
#
# COMPACT_ATOMS: atom_id res chain seq x y z
N MET A 1 36.14 34.63 6.56
CA MET A 1 34.82 35.19 6.26
C MET A 1 34.02 35.30 7.56
N ALA A 2 33.56 36.50 7.90
CA ALA A 2 32.83 36.72 9.13
C ALA A 2 31.45 36.06 9.06
N ASN A 3 31.11 35.25 10.07
CA ASN A 3 29.77 34.64 10.19
C ASN A 3 28.74 35.77 10.39
N LYS A 4 27.93 36.07 9.36
CA LYS A 4 26.77 36.95 9.52
C LYS A 4 25.70 36.22 10.31
N LYS A 5 25.21 36.85 11.38
CA LYS A 5 24.04 36.34 12.12
C LYS A 5 22.83 36.31 11.17
N ILE A 6 21.97 35.32 11.31
CA ILE A 6 20.73 35.17 10.53
C ILE A 6 19.87 36.46 10.57
N SER A 7 19.87 37.16 11.73
CA SER A 7 19.17 38.42 11.92
C SER A 7 19.72 39.61 11.09
N ALA A 8 20.88 39.46 10.44
CA ALA A 8 21.52 40.49 9.61
C ALA A 8 21.34 40.25 8.10
N LEU A 9 20.54 39.23 7.72
CA LEU A 9 20.17 39.02 6.32
C LEU A 9 19.05 39.99 5.94
N PRO A 10 19.13 40.67 4.77
CA PRO A 10 18.05 41.52 4.32
C PRO A 10 16.77 40.73 4.15
N LEU A 11 15.66 41.28 4.65
CA LEU A 11 14.33 40.72 4.43
C LEU A 11 14.06 40.61 2.93
N ARG A 12 13.76 39.42 2.49
CA ARG A 12 13.45 39.14 1.10
C ARG A 12 12.02 39.64 0.80
N THR A 13 11.88 40.53 -0.16
CA THR A 13 10.59 41.11 -0.56
C THR A 13 9.90 40.33 -1.67
N THR A 14 10.58 39.32 -2.28
CA THR A 14 10.02 38.47 -3.33
C THR A 14 9.68 37.08 -2.78
N PRO A 15 8.58 36.47 -3.21
CA PRO A 15 8.27 35.07 -2.84
C PRO A 15 9.44 34.14 -3.19
N LEU A 16 9.71 33.19 -2.31
CA LEU A 16 10.66 32.11 -2.57
C LEU A 16 10.15 31.31 -3.78
N ASN A 17 10.99 31.12 -4.79
CA ASN A 17 10.69 30.16 -5.84
C ASN A 17 11.31 28.80 -5.49
N LEU A 18 10.80 27.71 -6.08
CA LEU A 18 11.23 26.31 -5.80
C LEU A 18 12.72 26.04 -6.07
N LYS A 19 13.45 26.97 -6.70
CA LYS A 19 14.90 26.86 -7.00
C LYS A 19 15.78 27.61 -6.00
N ASP A 20 15.17 28.30 -5.03
CA ASP A 20 15.93 29.01 -4.02
C ASP A 20 16.70 28.04 -3.12
N GLN A 21 17.97 28.33 -2.88
CA GLN A 21 18.83 27.55 -1.99
C GLN A 21 18.74 28.09 -0.56
N LEU A 22 18.47 27.20 0.36
CA LEU A 22 18.56 27.47 1.80
C LEU A 22 19.93 27.00 2.32
N GLU A 23 20.69 27.90 2.95
CA GLU A 23 21.86 27.50 3.74
C GLU A 23 21.41 27.17 5.15
N ILE A 24 21.48 25.90 5.51
CA ILE A 24 21.21 25.44 6.86
C ILE A 24 22.55 25.13 7.52
N CYS A 25 22.91 25.90 8.56
CA CYS A 25 24.04 25.58 9.42
C CYS A 25 23.59 24.59 10.49
N SER A 26 23.94 23.32 10.33
CA SER A 26 23.73 22.33 11.38
C SER A 26 24.98 22.15 12.23
N PHE A 27 24.83 22.19 13.56
CA PHE A 27 25.88 21.85 14.49
C PHE A 27 25.85 20.35 14.76
N ILE A 28 26.60 19.54 14.00
CA ILE A 28 26.60 18.07 14.17
C ILE A 28 27.61 17.60 15.23
N SER A 29 28.57 18.36 15.59
CA SER A 29 29.43 18.14 16.76
C SER A 29 30.30 19.38 17.04
N ALA A 30 30.97 19.40 18.19
CA ALA A 30 31.89 20.49 18.61
C ALA A 30 33.14 20.66 17.70
N ILE A 31 33.31 19.81 16.68
CA ILE A 31 34.56 19.70 15.90
C ILE A 31 34.40 19.98 14.39
N SER A 32 33.18 19.90 13.81
CA SER A 32 32.99 20.22 12.40
C SER A 32 31.73 21.02 12.13
N LYS A 33 31.90 22.22 11.57
CA LYS A 33 30.81 23.02 11.03
C LYS A 33 30.68 22.66 9.55
N VAL A 34 29.72 21.83 9.22
CA VAL A 34 29.40 21.54 7.83
C VAL A 34 28.22 22.43 7.42
N SER A 35 28.45 23.33 6.47
CA SER A 35 27.37 24.10 5.84
C SER A 35 26.78 23.22 4.73
N GLN A 36 25.55 22.77 4.92
CA GLN A 36 24.81 22.04 3.89
C GLN A 36 23.87 22.99 3.14
N ARG A 37 24.00 22.99 1.83
CA ARG A 37 23.02 23.64 0.95
C ARG A 37 21.91 22.67 0.64
N MET A 38 20.70 22.98 1.09
CA MET A 38 19.51 22.27 0.68
C MET A 38 18.73 23.12 -0.32
N THR A 39 18.32 22.51 -1.44
CA THR A 39 17.37 23.13 -2.34
C THR A 39 15.96 23.01 -1.76
N PHE A 40 15.09 23.94 -2.07
CA PHE A 40 13.68 23.85 -1.69
C PHE A 40 13.02 22.58 -2.20
N ASP A 41 13.43 22.08 -3.39
CA ASP A 41 12.99 20.81 -3.96
C ASP A 41 13.40 19.61 -3.10
N ASN A 42 14.58 19.62 -2.48
CA ASN A 42 15.03 18.52 -1.60
C ASN A 42 14.25 18.53 -0.28
N VAL A 43 13.93 19.72 0.26
CA VAL A 43 13.07 19.84 1.45
C VAL A 43 11.66 19.38 1.11
N ALA A 44 11.09 19.81 0.00
CA ALA A 44 9.77 19.41 -0.47
C ALA A 44 9.71 17.88 -0.68
N LYS A 45 10.71 17.29 -1.33
CA LYS A 45 10.78 15.83 -1.53
C LYS A 45 10.85 15.06 -0.21
N SER A 46 11.63 15.53 0.77
CA SER A 46 11.71 14.86 2.08
C SER A 46 10.40 14.96 2.88
N VAL A 47 9.67 16.05 2.74
CA VAL A 47 8.35 16.23 3.38
C VAL A 47 7.26 15.43 2.63
N LEU A 48 7.31 15.39 1.29
CA LEU A 48 6.35 14.67 0.45
C LEU A 48 6.61 13.15 0.43
N ALA A 49 7.84 12.70 0.77
CA ALA A 49 8.16 11.27 0.88
C ALA A 49 7.32 10.52 1.94
N PHE A 50 6.64 11.24 2.83
CA PHE A 50 5.67 10.65 3.76
C PHE A 50 4.32 10.32 3.12
N ASN A 51 4.08 10.70 1.87
CA ASN A 51 2.78 10.57 1.22
C ASN A 51 2.73 9.43 0.18
N ALA A 52 3.58 8.40 0.32
CA ALA A 52 3.45 7.23 -0.53
C ALA A 52 2.08 6.58 -0.27
N VAL A 53 1.26 6.49 -1.32
CA VAL A 53 -0.09 5.95 -1.23
C VAL A 53 -0.47 5.24 -2.53
N GLY A 54 -1.16 4.10 -2.39
CA GLY A 54 -1.70 3.33 -3.50
C GLY A 54 -3.11 2.84 -3.21
N SER A 55 -3.95 2.78 -4.23
CA SER A 55 -5.28 2.19 -4.17
C SER A 55 -5.54 1.37 -5.42
N PHE A 56 -5.77 0.08 -5.21
CA PHE A 56 -5.85 -0.94 -6.26
C PHE A 56 -7.11 -1.78 -6.08
N SER A 57 -7.61 -2.35 -7.18
CA SER A 57 -8.75 -3.26 -7.13
C SER A 57 -8.75 -4.24 -8.29
N ASP A 58 -9.62 -5.25 -8.23
CA ASP A 58 -9.95 -6.07 -9.40
C ASP A 58 -11.46 -6.11 -9.62
N SER A 59 -11.85 -5.83 -10.87
CA SER A 59 -13.26 -5.87 -11.32
C SER A 59 -13.67 -7.24 -11.85
N ASN A 60 -12.78 -8.24 -11.80
CA ASN A 60 -13.06 -9.60 -12.24
C ASN A 60 -13.27 -10.51 -11.02
N THR A 61 -14.16 -11.48 -11.15
CA THR A 61 -14.26 -12.58 -10.17
C THR A 61 -13.01 -13.45 -10.24
N GLN A 62 -12.43 -13.76 -9.08
CA GLN A 62 -11.23 -14.56 -8.97
C GLN A 62 -11.58 -15.93 -8.40
N THR A 63 -11.03 -16.99 -9.00
CA THR A 63 -11.21 -18.39 -8.57
C THR A 63 -9.85 -19.02 -8.31
N THR A 64 -9.81 -20.06 -7.48
CA THR A 64 -8.60 -20.83 -7.22
C THR A 64 -8.92 -22.34 -7.10
N THR A 65 -7.89 -23.16 -7.23
CA THR A 65 -7.98 -24.59 -6.97
C THR A 65 -7.94 -24.84 -5.46
N ALA A 66 -8.78 -25.76 -4.97
CA ALA A 66 -8.78 -26.13 -3.56
C ALA A 66 -7.38 -26.55 -3.07
N ASN A 67 -7.01 -26.10 -1.88
CA ASN A 67 -5.73 -26.35 -1.21
C ASN A 67 -4.49 -25.86 -2.00
N THR A 68 -4.68 -24.86 -2.88
CA THR A 68 -3.58 -24.27 -3.65
C THR A 68 -3.44 -22.79 -3.26
N PRO A 69 -2.32 -22.38 -2.64
CA PRO A 69 -2.03 -20.98 -2.40
C PRO A 69 -2.03 -20.18 -3.70
N THR A 70 -2.80 -19.12 -3.77
CA THR A 70 -2.97 -18.30 -4.98
C THR A 70 -2.85 -16.83 -4.60
N PRO A 71 -2.11 -16.00 -5.36
CA PRO A 71 -2.12 -14.55 -5.14
C PRO A 71 -3.43 -13.94 -5.62
N MET A 72 -3.89 -12.89 -4.94
CA MET A 72 -5.01 -12.07 -5.40
C MET A 72 -4.56 -11.15 -6.52
N ASN A 73 -5.41 -10.97 -7.55
CA ASN A 73 -5.14 -10.10 -8.68
C ASN A 73 -5.65 -8.67 -8.43
N PHE A 74 -4.95 -7.71 -9.03
CA PHE A 74 -5.30 -6.31 -9.09
C PHE A 74 -5.25 -5.85 -10.55
N GLY A 75 -6.40 -5.60 -11.16
CA GLY A 75 -6.51 -5.17 -12.55
C GLY A 75 -6.60 -3.66 -12.72
N ASN A 76 -6.90 -2.91 -11.64
CA ASN A 76 -7.16 -1.48 -11.68
C ASN A 76 -6.32 -0.72 -10.65
N THR A 77 -5.81 0.44 -11.05
CA THR A 77 -5.18 1.42 -10.17
C THR A 77 -6.07 2.66 -10.11
N TYR A 78 -6.60 2.99 -8.93
CA TYR A 78 -7.37 4.22 -8.73
C TYR A 78 -6.47 5.40 -8.40
N PHE A 79 -5.44 5.14 -7.61
CA PHE A 79 -4.44 6.13 -7.24
C PHE A 79 -3.09 5.42 -6.98
N SER A 80 -2.00 6.09 -7.36
CA SER A 80 -0.63 5.58 -7.20
C SER A 80 0.31 6.76 -7.08
N GLN A 81 1.01 6.84 -5.96
CA GLN A 81 2.12 7.76 -5.72
C GLN A 81 3.17 7.03 -4.89
N ASP A 82 4.35 6.79 -5.46
CA ASP A 82 5.45 6.05 -4.83
C ASP A 82 5.07 4.63 -4.35
N ILE A 83 3.96 4.08 -4.87
CA ILE A 83 3.47 2.70 -4.71
C ILE A 83 2.81 2.29 -6.01
N ASN A 84 3.29 1.23 -6.67
CA ASN A 84 2.87 0.85 -8.00
C ASN A 84 2.50 -0.63 -8.08
N LEU A 85 1.71 -1.03 -9.09
CA LEU A 85 1.58 -2.44 -9.47
C LEU A 85 2.80 -2.83 -10.32
N ALA A 86 3.67 -3.69 -9.80
CA ALA A 86 4.78 -4.29 -10.55
C ALA A 86 4.28 -5.39 -11.50
N SER A 87 3.22 -6.08 -11.09
CA SER A 87 2.47 -7.06 -11.89
C SER A 87 1.00 -7.07 -11.47
N ALA A 88 0.20 -7.96 -12.05
CA ALA A 88 -1.20 -8.11 -11.64
C ALA A 88 -1.39 -8.55 -10.18
N THR A 89 -0.36 -9.09 -9.52
CA THR A 89 -0.45 -9.63 -8.16
C THR A 89 0.49 -8.96 -7.17
N GLU A 90 1.43 -8.15 -7.66
CA GLU A 90 2.52 -7.58 -6.88
C GLU A 90 2.40 -6.08 -6.78
N ILE A 91 2.34 -5.57 -5.57
CA ILE A 91 2.35 -4.15 -5.26
C ILE A 91 3.74 -3.78 -4.77
N GLN A 92 4.43 -2.89 -5.50
CA GLN A 92 5.78 -2.43 -5.20
C GLN A 92 5.74 -1.11 -4.45
N VAL A 93 6.59 -0.97 -3.44
CA VAL A 93 6.84 0.30 -2.75
C VAL A 93 8.17 0.91 -3.21
N ASP A 94 8.22 2.22 -3.40
CA ASP A 94 9.41 2.92 -3.92
C ASP A 94 10.32 3.47 -2.80
N ASN A 95 9.88 3.44 -1.54
CA ASN A 95 10.60 4.02 -0.40
C ASN A 95 10.60 3.08 0.80
N ASP A 96 11.66 3.17 1.62
CA ASP A 96 11.73 2.50 2.92
C ASP A 96 10.70 3.11 3.88
N GLY A 97 10.12 2.30 4.77
CA GLY A 97 9.28 2.82 5.85
C GLY A 97 8.29 1.84 6.44
N LEU A 98 7.48 2.33 7.36
CA LEU A 98 6.35 1.62 7.92
C LEU A 98 5.12 1.90 7.07
N TYR A 99 4.50 0.84 6.57
CA TYR A 99 3.32 0.89 5.73
C TYR A 99 2.10 0.32 6.44
N SER A 100 0.96 1.02 6.30
CA SER A 100 -0.36 0.50 6.63
C SER A 100 -0.97 -0.07 5.36
N ILE A 101 -1.32 -1.34 5.38
CA ILE A 101 -1.92 -2.05 4.26
C ILE A 101 -3.30 -2.54 4.70
N GLN A 102 -4.33 -2.10 4.02
CA GLN A 102 -5.71 -2.50 4.25
C GLN A 102 -6.29 -3.10 2.99
N PHE A 103 -7.08 -4.16 3.14
CA PHE A 103 -7.84 -4.71 2.01
C PHE A 103 -9.27 -5.06 2.40
N SER A 104 -10.11 -5.24 1.37
CA SER A 104 -11.47 -5.73 1.46
C SER A 104 -11.72 -6.66 0.28
N ALA A 105 -11.98 -7.95 0.55
CA ALA A 105 -12.26 -8.97 -0.45
C ALA A 105 -13.70 -9.46 -0.31
N GLN A 106 -14.40 -9.60 -1.44
CA GLN A 106 -15.79 -10.07 -1.52
C GLN A 106 -15.81 -11.59 -1.65
N VAL A 107 -15.83 -12.29 -0.54
CA VAL A 107 -15.86 -13.76 -0.51
C VAL A 107 -17.29 -14.23 -0.76
N PHE A 108 -17.44 -15.13 -1.73
CA PHE A 108 -18.72 -15.71 -2.11
C PHE A 108 -18.59 -17.21 -2.29
N ARG A 109 -19.62 -17.94 -1.96
CA ARG A 109 -19.66 -19.39 -2.16
C ARG A 109 -20.80 -19.77 -3.09
N THR A 110 -20.44 -20.46 -4.18
CA THR A 110 -21.37 -20.83 -5.25
C THR A 110 -22.18 -22.10 -4.97
N ALA A 111 -21.59 -23.08 -4.25
CA ALA A 111 -22.23 -24.37 -3.98
C ALA A 111 -21.66 -25.07 -2.75
N GLY A 112 -22.28 -26.17 -2.34
CA GLY A 112 -21.85 -27.07 -1.26
C GLY A 112 -22.76 -26.98 -0.01
N SER A 113 -22.67 -27.98 0.88
CA SER A 113 -23.53 -28.14 2.06
C SER A 113 -22.80 -28.13 3.41
N SER A 114 -21.46 -28.18 3.41
CA SER A 114 -20.65 -28.20 4.63
C SER A 114 -19.90 -26.89 4.79
N ASN A 115 -19.51 -26.57 6.02
CA ASN A 115 -18.62 -25.44 6.29
C ASN A 115 -17.34 -25.58 5.49
N ARG A 116 -16.86 -24.47 4.95
CA ARG A 116 -15.62 -24.35 4.21
C ARG A 116 -14.77 -23.22 4.76
N GLU A 117 -13.50 -23.29 4.51
CA GLU A 117 -12.54 -22.33 5.06
C GLU A 117 -11.82 -21.60 3.93
N ILE A 118 -11.54 -20.35 4.17
CA ILE A 118 -10.62 -19.52 3.42
C ILE A 118 -9.57 -18.98 4.39
N ASP A 119 -8.31 -19.13 4.02
CA ASP A 119 -7.16 -18.51 4.64
C ASP A 119 -6.69 -17.35 3.76
N ILE A 120 -6.32 -16.24 4.37
CA ILE A 120 -5.78 -15.06 3.67
C ILE A 120 -4.59 -14.55 4.47
N TRP A 121 -3.44 -14.31 3.78
CA TRP A 121 -2.21 -13.82 4.38
C TRP A 121 -1.42 -12.93 3.43
N PHE A 122 -0.35 -12.35 3.92
CA PHE A 122 0.54 -11.49 3.15
C PHE A 122 1.85 -12.19 2.82
N ARG A 123 2.42 -11.83 1.68
CA ARG A 123 3.79 -12.15 1.27
C ARG A 123 4.57 -10.90 0.96
N VAL A 124 5.86 -10.95 1.24
CA VAL A 124 6.81 -9.92 0.83
C VAL A 124 7.97 -10.62 0.11
N ASN A 125 8.24 -10.20 -1.13
CA ASN A 125 9.27 -10.79 -1.99
C ASN A 125 9.16 -12.32 -2.12
N GLY A 126 7.93 -12.84 -2.22
CA GLY A 126 7.64 -14.28 -2.33
C GLY A 126 7.72 -15.07 -1.03
N ALA A 127 8.08 -14.44 0.11
CA ALA A 127 8.12 -15.10 1.42
C ALA A 127 6.86 -14.78 2.23
N ASP A 128 6.27 -15.77 2.90
CA ASP A 128 5.13 -15.57 3.78
C ASP A 128 5.51 -14.66 4.97
N VAL A 129 4.68 -13.66 5.25
CA VAL A 129 4.83 -12.81 6.43
C VAL A 129 4.32 -13.60 7.64
N PRO A 130 5.16 -13.85 8.66
CA PRO A 130 4.73 -14.56 9.86
C PRO A 130 3.53 -13.88 10.54
N ASP A 131 2.63 -14.68 11.08
CA ASP A 131 1.46 -14.25 11.85
C ASP A 131 0.47 -13.34 11.09
N SER A 132 0.57 -13.29 9.76
CA SER A 132 -0.33 -12.51 8.90
C SER A 132 -1.57 -13.27 8.41
N ASN A 133 -1.65 -14.59 8.65
CA ASN A 133 -2.78 -15.39 8.20
C ASN A 133 -4.03 -15.15 9.05
N THR A 134 -5.15 -15.01 8.39
CA THR A 134 -6.48 -14.99 9.01
C THR A 134 -7.37 -16.02 8.34
N ARG A 135 -8.02 -16.86 9.14
CA ARG A 135 -8.96 -17.88 8.67
C ARG A 135 -10.39 -17.47 8.91
N MET A 136 -11.22 -17.63 7.90
CA MET A 136 -12.66 -17.43 7.98
C MET A 136 -13.40 -18.68 7.53
N THR A 137 -14.50 -19.00 8.23
CA THR A 137 -15.42 -20.10 7.86
C THR A 137 -16.59 -19.55 7.05
N VAL A 138 -16.74 -20.06 5.83
CA VAL A 138 -17.88 -19.76 4.94
C VAL A 138 -18.91 -20.87 5.08
N LYS A 139 -20.07 -20.55 5.66
CA LYS A 139 -21.08 -21.56 6.02
C LYS A 139 -22.11 -21.79 4.93
N ASP A 140 -22.64 -20.72 4.37
CA ASP A 140 -23.81 -20.76 3.51
C ASP A 140 -23.47 -20.46 2.05
N ASN A 141 -24.28 -21.02 1.14
CA ASN A 141 -24.17 -20.72 -0.28
C ASN A 141 -24.92 -19.44 -0.63
N ASN A 142 -24.49 -18.79 -1.70
CA ASN A 142 -25.11 -17.58 -2.25
C ASN A 142 -25.18 -16.41 -1.27
N LEU A 143 -24.30 -16.37 -0.27
CA LEU A 143 -24.11 -15.26 0.64
C LEU A 143 -22.75 -14.61 0.45
N TYR A 144 -22.73 -13.30 0.55
CA TYR A 144 -21.51 -12.50 0.52
C TYR A 144 -20.94 -12.37 1.94
N HIS A 145 -19.66 -12.55 2.03
CA HIS A 145 -18.86 -12.26 3.21
C HIS A 145 -17.77 -11.27 2.83
N VAL A 146 -17.49 -10.30 3.68
CA VAL A 146 -16.39 -9.37 3.47
C VAL A 146 -15.23 -9.78 4.37
N ALA A 147 -14.13 -10.21 3.76
CA ALA A 147 -12.85 -10.38 4.45
C ALA A 147 -12.10 -9.05 4.40
N SER A 148 -11.90 -8.42 5.55
CA SER A 148 -11.23 -7.12 5.61
C SER A 148 -10.47 -6.96 6.92
N TRP A 149 -9.19 -6.62 6.83
CA TRP A 149 -8.36 -6.18 7.95
C TRP A 149 -7.19 -5.36 7.45
N ASN A 150 -6.40 -4.81 8.36
CA ASN A 150 -5.16 -4.13 8.02
C ASN A 150 -3.96 -4.77 8.73
N ILE A 151 -2.78 -4.56 8.15
CA ILE A 151 -1.49 -4.95 8.72
C ILE A 151 -0.50 -3.79 8.59
N PHE A 152 0.45 -3.73 9.50
CA PHE A 152 1.59 -2.83 9.41
C PHE A 152 2.84 -3.63 9.06
N LEU A 153 3.53 -3.22 7.99
CA LEU A 153 4.77 -3.84 7.55
C LEU A 153 5.89 -2.81 7.44
N ASN A 154 7.07 -3.16 7.96
CA ASN A 154 8.29 -2.44 7.62
C ASN A 154 8.78 -2.95 6.27
N LEU A 155 8.81 -2.07 5.28
CA LEU A 155 9.22 -2.40 3.92
C LEU A 155 10.42 -1.54 3.53
N VAL A 156 11.24 -2.06 2.62
CA VAL A 156 12.32 -1.31 1.98
C VAL A 156 11.97 -1.02 0.51
N ALA A 157 12.63 -0.02 -0.07
CA ALA A 157 12.41 0.34 -1.47
C ALA A 157 12.56 -0.87 -2.40
N SER A 158 11.61 -1.01 -3.32
CA SER A 158 11.46 -2.13 -4.26
C SER A 158 10.90 -3.43 -3.68
N ASP A 159 10.51 -3.48 -2.41
CA ASP A 159 9.78 -4.63 -1.88
C ASP A 159 8.45 -4.83 -2.63
N LEU A 160 8.14 -6.10 -2.90
CA LEU A 160 6.94 -6.57 -3.56
C LEU A 160 5.99 -7.19 -2.51
N VAL A 161 4.82 -6.60 -2.36
CA VAL A 161 3.78 -7.08 -1.45
C VAL A 161 2.70 -7.80 -2.24
N GLU A 162 2.31 -8.97 -1.79
CA GLU A 162 1.22 -9.77 -2.34
C GLU A 162 0.23 -10.14 -1.24
N ILE A 163 -1.04 -10.28 -1.62
CA ILE A 163 -2.07 -10.85 -0.75
C ILE A 163 -2.42 -12.23 -1.30
N TYR A 164 -2.16 -13.26 -0.51
CA TYR A 164 -2.44 -14.65 -0.87
C TYR A 164 -3.71 -15.16 -0.24
N TRP A 165 -4.35 -16.09 -0.90
CA TRP A 165 -5.48 -16.82 -0.35
C TRP A 165 -5.44 -18.30 -0.70
N LEU A 166 -6.07 -19.10 0.15
CA LEU A 166 -6.24 -20.52 0.00
C LEU A 166 -7.64 -20.91 0.45
N VAL A 167 -8.29 -21.77 -0.30
CA VAL A 167 -9.60 -22.32 0.05
C VAL A 167 -9.50 -23.85 0.14
N ASN A 168 -10.29 -24.46 1.00
CA ASN A 168 -10.41 -25.93 1.04
C ASN A 168 -11.53 -26.46 0.11
N ASP A 169 -12.19 -25.57 -0.64
CA ASP A 169 -13.26 -25.92 -1.60
C ASP A 169 -13.24 -24.94 -2.77
N ALA A 170 -13.14 -25.42 -3.99
CA ALA A 170 -13.10 -24.62 -5.21
C ALA A 170 -14.41 -23.85 -5.52
N HIS A 171 -15.49 -24.07 -4.75
CA HIS A 171 -16.72 -23.27 -4.85
C HIS A 171 -16.66 -21.96 -4.09
N ILE A 172 -15.56 -21.63 -3.42
CA ILE A 172 -15.30 -20.30 -2.85
C ILE A 172 -14.54 -19.48 -3.88
N GLU A 173 -15.03 -18.27 -4.12
CA GLU A 173 -14.45 -17.31 -5.04
C GLU A 173 -14.40 -15.91 -4.42
N LEU A 174 -13.57 -15.03 -4.95
CA LEU A 174 -13.63 -13.60 -4.70
C LEU A 174 -14.48 -13.00 -5.82
N ARG A 175 -15.70 -12.58 -5.50
CA ARG A 175 -16.71 -12.20 -6.48
C ARG A 175 -16.71 -10.71 -6.77
N ALA A 176 -16.66 -10.38 -8.06
CA ALA A 176 -16.99 -9.05 -8.56
C ALA A 176 -18.42 -9.05 -9.10
N GLU A 177 -19.12 -7.92 -8.98
CA GLU A 177 -20.44 -7.71 -9.57
C GLU A 177 -20.46 -6.48 -10.46
N ALA A 178 -21.14 -6.58 -11.57
CA ALA A 178 -21.31 -5.45 -12.48
C ALA A 178 -22.20 -4.37 -11.87
N ALA A 179 -22.00 -3.12 -12.29
CA ALA A 179 -22.90 -2.03 -11.93
C ALA A 179 -24.30 -2.29 -12.43
N THR A 180 -25.29 -1.86 -11.64
CA THR A 180 -26.71 -1.82 -12.06
C THR A 180 -27.16 -0.37 -12.24
N ALA A 181 -28.42 -0.18 -12.59
CA ALA A 181 -28.99 1.18 -12.69
C ALA A 181 -29.00 1.93 -11.33
N SER A 182 -28.93 1.22 -10.21
CA SER A 182 -29.11 1.78 -8.85
C SER A 182 -27.83 1.74 -7.99
N VAL A 183 -26.86 0.88 -8.30
CA VAL A 183 -25.64 0.73 -7.51
C VAL A 183 -24.41 0.58 -8.40
N PRO A 184 -23.25 1.10 -7.98
CA PRO A 184 -21.97 0.90 -8.67
C PRO A 184 -21.55 -0.57 -8.70
N ALA A 185 -20.57 -0.90 -9.55
CA ALA A 185 -19.94 -2.21 -9.56
C ALA A 185 -19.24 -2.51 -8.22
N THR A 186 -19.23 -3.78 -7.85
CA THR A 186 -18.52 -4.29 -6.69
C THR A 186 -17.25 -5.02 -7.14
N PRO A 187 -16.04 -4.53 -6.85
CA PRO A 187 -14.81 -5.26 -7.16
C PRO A 187 -14.66 -6.48 -6.27
N SER A 188 -13.96 -7.52 -6.77
CA SER A 188 -13.65 -8.73 -5.99
C SER A 188 -12.72 -8.44 -4.82
N ILE A 189 -11.82 -7.47 -4.98
CA ILE A 189 -10.91 -6.97 -3.95
C ILE A 189 -10.65 -5.47 -4.17
N ILE A 190 -10.47 -4.77 -3.05
CA ILE A 190 -9.86 -3.44 -2.98
C ILE A 190 -8.72 -3.51 -1.99
N ALA A 191 -7.56 -2.95 -2.34
CA ALA A 191 -6.44 -2.76 -1.43
C ALA A 191 -6.01 -1.29 -1.41
N THR A 192 -5.73 -0.77 -0.22
CA THR A 192 -5.15 0.55 -0.01
C THR A 192 -3.89 0.43 0.82
N ILE A 193 -2.85 1.10 0.40
CA ILE A 193 -1.54 1.07 1.02
C ILE A 193 -1.07 2.51 1.21
N ASN A 194 -0.62 2.84 2.41
CA ASN A 194 -0.03 4.14 2.68
C ASN A 194 1.15 4.02 3.62
N ARG A 195 2.21 4.77 3.32
CA ARG A 195 3.35 4.94 4.20
C ARG A 195 2.96 5.84 5.37
N ILE A 196 3.27 5.41 6.58
CA ILE A 196 2.94 6.16 7.80
C ILE A 196 4.18 6.65 8.56
N GLN A 197 5.35 6.10 8.23
CA GLN A 197 6.63 6.54 8.81
C GLN A 197 7.79 6.21 7.86
#